data_a51ac5fc3d87246e6a05e8c1ac6907a7
#
_entry.id   a51ac5fc3d87246e6a05e8c1ac6907a7
#
_cell.length_a   1.000
_cell.length_b   1.000
_cell.length_c   1.000
_cell.angle_alpha   90.00
_cell.angle_beta   90.00
_cell.angle_gamma   90.00
#
_symmetry.space_group_name_H-M   'P 1'
#
loop_
_entity.id
_entity.type
_entity.pdbx_description
1 polymer ?
#
loop_
_entity_poly.entity_id
_entity_poly.type
_entity_poly.pdbx_seq_one_letter_code
_entity_poly.pdbx_strand_id
1 'polypeptide(L)'
;MSTRAPESSESASRTRDPARKERILEAAAELVARNGFHSVSMAEIGNQAGITGSGIYRHFESKSAILVALFDRTIDDLLADEAATMEANQDLDETLERLIAAQVEFVVRDRALAQVYHNEIRNLPDEDRVRLRRKQRRYVEEWVHVVREIHGGLDDATARALVHAAISAIQSSLFHNVGLPEERQRDILARAAKAVLAPGPHA
;
A
#
# COMPACT_ATOMS: atom_id res chain seq x y z
N MET A 1 -41.13 55.00 -0.52
CA MET A 1 -41.14 53.68 0.14
C MET A 1 -40.24 52.77 -0.67
N SER A 2 -38.99 52.60 -0.21
CA SER A 2 -37.96 51.84 -0.91
C SER A 2 -37.75 50.53 -0.15
N THR A 3 -38.14 49.43 -0.77
CA THR A 3 -38.03 48.11 -0.15
C THR A 3 -36.70 47.49 -0.57
N ARG A 4 -35.78 47.39 0.38
CA ARG A 4 -34.47 46.76 0.25
C ARG A 4 -34.64 45.26 0.44
N ALA A 5 -34.35 44.49 -0.59
CA ALA A 5 -34.28 43.00 -0.50
C ALA A 5 -33.06 42.57 0.31
N PRO A 6 -33.15 41.49 1.06
CA PRO A 6 -31.98 40.94 1.80
C PRO A 6 -31.11 40.13 0.82
N GLU A 7 -29.83 40.49 0.77
CA GLU A 7 -28.81 39.68 0.14
C GLU A 7 -28.57 38.41 1.00
N SER A 8 -29.01 37.27 0.52
CA SER A 8 -28.69 35.98 1.02
C SER A 8 -27.23 35.64 0.69
N SER A 9 -26.35 35.85 1.65
CA SER A 9 -24.99 35.31 1.63
C SER A 9 -25.04 33.78 1.71
N GLU A 10 -25.05 33.10 0.58
CA GLU A 10 -24.74 31.69 0.49
C GLU A 10 -23.26 31.50 0.90
N SER A 11 -23.06 31.21 2.16
CA SER A 11 -21.84 30.61 2.68
C SER A 11 -21.75 29.20 2.11
N ALA A 12 -21.19 29.06 0.91
CA ALA A 12 -20.82 27.77 0.35
C ALA A 12 -19.80 27.14 1.29
N SER A 13 -20.27 26.22 2.12
CA SER A 13 -19.46 25.25 2.84
C SER A 13 -18.53 24.59 1.81
N ARG A 14 -17.24 25.00 1.82
CA ARG A 14 -16.21 24.40 0.97
C ARG A 14 -15.94 23.00 1.49
N THR A 15 -16.77 22.05 1.07
CA THR A 15 -16.55 20.63 1.23
C THR A 15 -15.15 20.31 0.71
N ARG A 16 -14.31 19.71 1.55
CA ARG A 16 -13.00 19.19 1.11
C ARG A 16 -13.28 18.23 -0.04
N ASP A 17 -12.85 18.61 -1.25
CA ASP A 17 -13.05 17.81 -2.46
C ASP A 17 -12.20 16.52 -2.39
N PRO A 18 -12.80 15.35 -2.18
CA PRO A 18 -12.04 14.09 -2.08
C PRO A 18 -11.21 13.80 -3.33
N ALA A 19 -11.71 14.20 -4.51
CA ALA A 19 -11.03 14.05 -5.78
C ALA A 19 -9.70 14.84 -5.84
N ARG A 20 -9.59 15.96 -5.12
CA ARG A 20 -8.33 16.71 -5.05
C ARG A 20 -7.28 16.00 -4.21
N LYS A 21 -7.71 15.41 -3.11
CA LYS A 21 -6.80 14.61 -2.26
C LYS A 21 -6.24 13.44 -3.04
N GLU A 22 -7.09 12.75 -3.79
CA GLU A 22 -6.69 11.63 -4.62
C GLU A 22 -5.68 12.04 -5.70
N ARG A 23 -5.96 13.12 -6.46
CA ARG A 23 -5.00 13.63 -7.45
C ARG A 23 -3.64 14.01 -6.84
N ILE A 24 -3.60 14.52 -5.60
CA ILE A 24 -2.33 14.80 -4.91
C ILE A 24 -1.59 13.50 -4.63
N LEU A 25 -2.27 12.46 -4.18
CA LEU A 25 -1.65 11.16 -3.89
C LEU A 25 -1.14 10.48 -5.17
N GLU A 26 -1.90 10.51 -6.26
CA GLU A 26 -1.47 9.99 -7.56
C GLU A 26 -0.24 10.74 -8.08
N ALA A 27 -0.27 12.08 -8.09
CA ALA A 27 0.86 12.91 -8.49
C ALA A 27 2.12 12.65 -7.63
N ALA A 28 1.93 12.48 -6.33
CA ALA A 28 3.02 12.17 -5.41
C ALA A 28 3.62 10.79 -5.69
N ALA A 29 2.78 9.76 -5.89
CA ALA A 29 3.23 8.42 -6.22
C ALA A 29 4.06 8.40 -7.51
N GLU A 30 3.57 9.05 -8.59
CA GLU A 30 4.29 9.16 -9.85
C GLU A 30 5.64 9.89 -9.73
N LEU A 31 5.67 11.03 -9.03
CA LEU A 31 6.91 11.80 -8.85
C LEU A 31 7.93 11.04 -8.01
N VAL A 32 7.48 10.40 -6.95
CA VAL A 32 8.32 9.56 -6.08
C VAL A 32 8.88 8.37 -6.86
N ALA A 33 8.07 7.75 -7.72
CA ALA A 33 8.51 6.65 -8.58
C ALA A 33 9.64 7.08 -9.53
N ARG A 34 9.54 8.29 -10.11
CA ARG A 34 10.53 8.79 -11.08
C ARG A 34 11.79 9.36 -10.43
N ASN A 35 11.64 10.12 -9.35
CA ASN A 35 12.69 10.98 -8.83
C ASN A 35 13.19 10.58 -7.43
N GLY A 36 12.51 9.64 -6.77
CA GLY A 36 12.74 9.29 -5.36
C GLY A 36 12.10 10.30 -4.39
N PHE A 37 11.75 9.83 -3.20
CA PHE A 37 11.02 10.63 -2.20
C PHE A 37 11.74 11.93 -1.79
N HIS A 38 13.05 11.85 -1.57
CA HIS A 38 13.81 13.01 -1.05
C HIS A 38 13.92 14.14 -2.06
N SER A 39 13.97 13.82 -3.36
CA SER A 39 14.12 14.79 -4.45
C SER A 39 12.84 15.53 -4.82
N VAL A 40 11.68 15.07 -4.35
CA VAL A 40 10.37 15.64 -4.69
C VAL A 40 9.96 16.67 -3.65
N SER A 41 9.48 17.83 -4.11
CA SER A 41 8.97 18.92 -3.27
C SER A 41 7.43 18.97 -3.24
N MET A 42 6.87 19.61 -2.21
CA MET A 42 5.42 19.90 -2.11
C MET A 42 4.91 20.71 -3.31
N ALA A 43 5.74 21.65 -3.81
CA ALA A 43 5.38 22.49 -4.95
C ALA A 43 5.27 21.67 -6.25
N GLU A 44 6.19 20.76 -6.50
CA GLU A 44 6.15 19.85 -7.66
C GLU A 44 4.92 18.94 -7.61
N ILE A 45 4.61 18.35 -6.43
CA ILE A 45 3.40 17.54 -6.25
C ILE A 45 2.15 18.37 -6.52
N GLY A 46 2.08 19.60 -5.99
CA GLY A 46 0.97 20.50 -6.23
C GLY A 46 0.80 20.84 -7.71
N ASN A 47 1.87 21.19 -8.40
CA ASN A 47 1.87 21.49 -9.83
C ASN A 47 1.41 20.28 -10.66
N GLN A 48 1.94 19.09 -10.38
CA GLN A 48 1.54 17.84 -11.05
C GLN A 48 0.06 17.52 -10.84
N ALA A 49 -0.47 17.78 -9.63
CA ALA A 49 -1.87 17.58 -9.29
C ALA A 49 -2.81 18.67 -9.83
N GLY A 50 -2.29 19.69 -10.52
CA GLY A 50 -3.07 20.86 -10.99
C GLY A 50 -3.57 21.75 -9.85
N ILE A 51 -2.81 21.83 -8.75
CA ILE A 51 -3.15 22.62 -7.56
C ILE A 51 -2.07 23.68 -7.34
N THR A 52 -2.48 24.92 -7.05
CA THR A 52 -1.53 26.01 -6.77
C THR A 52 -0.69 25.72 -5.55
N GLY A 53 0.57 26.20 -5.49
CA GLY A 53 1.52 25.87 -4.43
C GLY A 53 1.01 26.06 -2.99
N SER A 54 0.16 27.08 -2.74
CA SER A 54 -0.50 27.26 -1.43
C SER A 54 -1.72 26.36 -1.24
N GLY A 55 -2.29 25.84 -2.31
CA GLY A 55 -3.47 24.98 -2.28
C GLY A 55 -3.17 23.59 -1.69
N ILE A 56 -1.98 23.05 -1.93
CA ILE A 56 -1.59 21.72 -1.45
C ILE A 56 -1.56 21.67 0.08
N TYR A 57 -1.10 22.74 0.75
CA TYR A 57 -1.03 22.81 2.22
C TYR A 57 -2.40 22.81 2.93
N ARG A 58 -3.50 23.02 2.18
CA ARG A 58 -4.88 22.83 2.71
C ARG A 58 -5.27 21.36 2.82
N HIS A 59 -4.59 20.49 2.08
CA HIS A 59 -4.87 19.05 2.04
C HIS A 59 -3.85 18.25 2.85
N PHE A 60 -2.59 18.64 2.77
CA PHE A 60 -1.48 17.97 3.47
C PHE A 60 -0.51 19.02 4.03
N GLU A 61 -0.23 18.92 5.31
CA GLU A 61 0.67 19.86 6.02
C GLU A 61 2.14 19.66 5.67
N SER A 62 2.51 18.47 5.19
CA SER A 62 3.89 18.11 4.89
C SER A 62 3.98 17.01 3.84
N LYS A 63 5.17 16.85 3.26
CA LYS A 63 5.48 15.72 2.38
C LYS A 63 5.38 14.38 3.10
N SER A 64 5.75 14.33 4.38
CA SER A 64 5.56 13.13 5.21
C SER A 64 4.10 12.77 5.39
N ALA A 65 3.20 13.75 5.56
CA ALA A 65 1.75 13.50 5.63
C ALA A 65 1.19 12.92 4.32
N ILE A 66 1.71 13.34 3.16
CA ILE A 66 1.37 12.73 1.87
C ILE A 66 1.87 11.28 1.83
N LEU A 67 3.10 11.03 2.27
CA LEU A 67 3.69 9.69 2.29
C LEU A 67 2.90 8.74 3.19
N VAL A 68 2.52 9.19 4.38
CA VAL A 68 1.66 8.44 5.31
C VAL A 68 0.33 8.09 4.65
N ALA A 69 -0.30 9.04 3.96
CA ALA A 69 -1.58 8.81 3.27
C ALA A 69 -1.43 7.84 2.09
N LEU A 70 -0.30 7.87 1.36
CA LEU A 70 0.02 6.90 0.32
C LEU A 70 0.14 5.49 0.90
N PHE A 71 0.87 5.34 2.00
CA PHE A 71 1.03 4.04 2.66
C PHE A 71 -0.27 3.51 3.22
N ASP A 72 -1.08 4.38 3.84
CA ASP A 72 -2.42 4.01 4.32
C ASP A 72 -3.28 3.45 3.19
N ARG A 73 -3.34 4.18 2.06
CA ARG A 73 -4.10 3.76 0.88
C ARG A 73 -3.61 2.40 0.38
N THR A 74 -2.30 2.25 0.18
CA THR A 74 -1.73 1.00 -0.33
C THR A 74 -2.06 -0.21 0.55
N ILE A 75 -1.96 -0.05 1.87
CA ILE A 75 -2.29 -1.16 2.79
C ILE A 75 -3.79 -1.40 2.82
N ASP A 76 -4.62 -0.34 2.75
CA ASP A 76 -6.08 -0.48 2.70
C ASP A 76 -6.54 -1.17 1.41
N ASP A 77 -5.91 -0.87 0.26
CA ASP A 77 -6.18 -1.55 -1.00
C ASP A 77 -5.82 -3.05 -0.92
N LEU A 78 -4.65 -3.39 -0.37
CA LEU A 78 -4.25 -4.79 -0.15
C LEU A 78 -5.22 -5.53 0.78
N LEU A 79 -5.66 -4.90 1.86
CA LEU A 79 -6.65 -5.48 2.78
C LEU A 79 -8.04 -5.63 2.15
N ALA A 80 -8.44 -4.70 1.29
CA ALA A 80 -9.72 -4.77 0.58
C ALA A 80 -9.72 -5.89 -0.47
N ASP A 81 -8.63 -6.03 -1.23
CA ASP A 81 -8.47 -7.11 -2.21
C ASP A 81 -8.47 -8.49 -1.54
N GLU A 82 -7.85 -8.59 -0.37
CA GLU A 82 -7.85 -9.78 0.46
C GLU A 82 -9.27 -10.14 0.94
N ALA A 83 -10.00 -9.20 1.54
CA ALA A 83 -11.35 -9.42 2.02
C ALA A 83 -12.28 -9.88 0.88
N ALA A 84 -12.21 -9.23 -0.29
CA ALA A 84 -12.96 -9.61 -1.48
C ALA A 84 -12.59 -11.02 -1.97
N THR A 85 -11.30 -11.40 -1.86
CA THR A 85 -10.82 -12.73 -2.23
C THR A 85 -11.37 -13.80 -1.29
N MET A 86 -11.38 -13.55 0.02
CA MET A 86 -11.91 -14.48 1.02
C MET A 86 -13.43 -14.65 0.92
N GLU A 87 -14.17 -13.57 0.62
CA GLU A 87 -15.63 -13.66 0.39
C GLU A 87 -16.00 -14.43 -0.89
N ALA A 88 -15.16 -14.33 -1.94
CA ALA A 88 -15.43 -14.94 -3.23
C ALA A 88 -15.06 -16.43 -3.30
N ASN A 89 -14.13 -16.89 -2.46
CA ASN A 89 -13.53 -18.22 -2.55
C ASN A 89 -13.69 -19.01 -1.26
N GLN A 90 -14.16 -20.26 -1.42
CA GLN A 90 -14.13 -21.29 -0.36
C GLN A 90 -12.86 -22.18 -0.48
N ASP A 91 -12.08 -22.02 -1.57
CA ASP A 91 -10.84 -22.74 -1.81
C ASP A 91 -9.66 -21.95 -1.23
N LEU A 92 -9.05 -22.52 -0.20
CA LEU A 92 -7.94 -21.89 0.52
C LEU A 92 -6.66 -21.83 -0.33
N ASP A 93 -6.42 -22.82 -1.21
CA ASP A 93 -5.27 -22.82 -2.10
C ASP A 93 -5.39 -21.69 -3.13
N GLU A 94 -6.59 -21.48 -3.71
CA GLU A 94 -6.86 -20.36 -4.60
C GLU A 94 -6.72 -19.02 -3.87
N THR A 95 -7.21 -18.95 -2.62
CA THR A 95 -7.05 -17.76 -1.77
C THR A 95 -5.58 -17.43 -1.55
N LEU A 96 -4.75 -18.42 -1.21
CA LEU A 96 -3.32 -18.23 -1.04
C LEU A 96 -2.63 -17.76 -2.33
N GLU A 97 -3.02 -18.33 -3.48
CA GLU A 97 -2.51 -17.91 -4.78
C GLU A 97 -2.80 -16.44 -5.08
N ARG A 98 -4.01 -15.97 -4.77
CA ARG A 98 -4.42 -14.57 -4.95
C ARG A 98 -3.67 -13.62 -4.00
N LEU A 99 -3.47 -14.02 -2.75
CA LEU A 99 -2.67 -13.23 -1.79
C LEU A 99 -1.23 -13.07 -2.31
N ILE A 100 -0.62 -14.15 -2.78
CA ILE A 100 0.73 -14.12 -3.38
C ILE A 100 0.74 -13.19 -4.60
N ALA A 101 -0.23 -13.34 -5.51
CA ALA A 101 -0.31 -12.54 -6.72
C ALA A 101 -0.47 -11.03 -6.42
N ALA A 102 -1.32 -10.65 -5.48
CA ALA A 102 -1.52 -9.27 -5.05
C ALA A 102 -0.23 -8.66 -4.46
N GLN A 103 0.46 -9.40 -3.60
CA GLN A 103 1.73 -8.96 -3.01
C GLN A 103 2.83 -8.82 -4.06
N VAL A 104 2.90 -9.74 -5.01
CA VAL A 104 3.86 -9.69 -6.13
C VAL A 104 3.56 -8.50 -7.04
N GLU A 105 2.28 -8.29 -7.39
CA GLU A 105 1.85 -7.17 -8.23
C GLU A 105 2.22 -5.83 -7.59
N PHE A 106 1.95 -5.65 -6.30
CA PHE A 106 2.35 -4.46 -5.57
C PHE A 106 3.86 -4.20 -5.66
N VAL A 107 4.68 -5.23 -5.42
CA VAL A 107 6.14 -5.09 -5.42
C VAL A 107 6.72 -4.84 -6.82
N VAL A 108 6.12 -5.39 -7.85
CA VAL A 108 6.62 -5.25 -9.23
C VAL A 108 6.11 -3.96 -9.86
N ARG A 109 4.81 -3.69 -9.82
CA ARG A 109 4.19 -2.50 -10.44
C ARG A 109 4.52 -1.23 -9.68
N ASP A 110 4.36 -1.25 -8.36
CA ASP A 110 4.53 -0.07 -7.51
C ASP A 110 5.89 -0.07 -6.79
N ARG A 111 6.90 -0.64 -7.44
CA ARG A 111 8.24 -0.87 -6.89
C ARG A 111 8.82 0.34 -6.15
N ALA A 112 8.72 1.53 -6.74
CA ALA A 112 9.29 2.74 -6.14
C ALA A 112 8.57 3.09 -4.84
N LEU A 113 7.24 2.97 -4.79
CA LEU A 113 6.45 3.19 -3.57
C LEU A 113 6.77 2.14 -2.50
N ALA A 114 6.90 0.87 -2.90
CA ALA A 114 7.28 -0.21 -2.01
C ALA A 114 8.70 -0.03 -1.42
N GLN A 115 9.66 0.45 -2.23
CA GLN A 115 10.99 0.81 -1.75
C GLN A 115 10.95 1.98 -0.76
N VAL A 116 10.19 3.03 -1.08
CA VAL A 116 10.04 4.19 -0.19
C VAL A 116 9.38 3.76 1.12
N TYR A 117 8.34 2.92 1.08
CA TYR A 117 7.74 2.35 2.28
C TYR A 117 8.78 1.65 3.16
N HIS A 118 9.56 0.76 2.56
CA HIS A 118 10.59 0.01 3.29
C HIS A 118 11.64 0.92 3.93
N ASN A 119 12.08 1.93 3.20
CA ASN A 119 13.15 2.83 3.65
C ASN A 119 12.67 3.88 4.65
N GLU A 120 11.47 4.43 4.45
CA GLU A 120 11.00 5.62 5.16
C GLU A 120 10.05 5.32 6.32
N ILE A 121 9.53 4.10 6.44
CA ILE A 121 8.57 3.74 7.52
C ILE A 121 9.14 4.03 8.91
N ARG A 122 10.45 3.92 9.10
CA ARG A 122 11.14 4.17 10.37
C ARG A 122 11.29 5.66 10.70
N ASN A 123 11.23 6.50 9.67
CA ASN A 123 11.40 7.96 9.75
C ASN A 123 10.08 8.71 9.91
N LEU A 124 8.94 7.98 9.89
CA LEU A 124 7.63 8.56 10.11
C LEU A 124 7.41 8.92 11.59
N PRO A 125 6.52 9.88 11.89
CA PRO A 125 6.06 10.15 13.26
C PRO A 125 5.62 8.85 13.96
N ASP A 126 5.87 8.76 15.26
CA ASP A 126 5.61 7.54 16.04
C ASP A 126 4.17 7.05 15.94
N GLU A 127 3.21 7.95 16.00
CA GLU A 127 1.78 7.64 15.91
C GLU A 127 1.44 7.00 14.57
N ASP A 128 1.88 7.59 13.46
CA ASP A 128 1.65 7.08 12.11
C ASP A 128 2.34 5.73 11.91
N ARG A 129 3.57 5.61 12.38
CA ARG A 129 4.32 4.35 12.32
C ARG A 129 3.61 3.22 13.07
N VAL A 130 3.09 3.48 14.26
CA VAL A 130 2.33 2.49 15.06
C VAL A 130 1.05 2.10 14.33
N ARG A 131 0.33 3.06 13.77
CA ARG A 131 -0.91 2.85 13.03
C ARG A 131 -0.69 2.01 11.77
N LEU A 132 0.29 2.36 10.92
CA LEU A 132 0.64 1.63 9.71
C LEU A 132 1.11 0.19 10.02
N ARG A 133 1.93 0.02 11.04
CA ARG A 133 2.36 -1.32 11.49
C ARG A 133 1.21 -2.18 12.01
N ARG A 134 0.17 -1.58 12.58
CA ARG A 134 -1.03 -2.32 12.99
C ARG A 134 -1.78 -2.86 11.78
N LYS A 135 -1.98 -2.03 10.73
CA LYS A 135 -2.59 -2.45 9.47
C LYS A 135 -1.77 -3.56 8.79
N GLN A 136 -0.45 -3.37 8.69
CA GLN A 136 0.44 -4.38 8.13
C GLN A 136 0.38 -5.71 8.89
N ARG A 137 0.33 -5.67 10.24
CA ARG A 137 0.15 -6.90 11.02
C ARG A 137 -1.16 -7.58 10.70
N ARG A 138 -2.28 -6.83 10.58
CA ARG A 138 -3.56 -7.42 10.19
C ARG A 138 -3.44 -8.16 8.85
N TYR A 139 -2.85 -7.54 7.84
CA TYR A 139 -2.60 -8.18 6.55
C TYR A 139 -1.80 -9.49 6.69
N VAL A 140 -0.75 -9.51 7.50
CA VAL A 140 0.03 -10.73 7.75
C VAL A 140 -0.78 -11.80 8.50
N GLU A 141 -1.65 -11.42 9.45
CA GLU A 141 -2.48 -12.36 10.21
C GLU A 141 -3.40 -13.18 9.29
N GLU A 142 -3.95 -12.55 8.26
CA GLU A 142 -4.82 -13.26 7.30
C GLU A 142 -4.04 -14.31 6.50
N TRP A 143 -2.82 -13.97 6.04
CA TRP A 143 -1.94 -14.97 5.43
C TRP A 143 -1.64 -16.14 6.38
N VAL A 144 -1.37 -15.83 7.64
CA VAL A 144 -1.10 -16.86 8.66
C VAL A 144 -2.32 -17.75 8.86
N HIS A 145 -3.53 -17.17 8.88
CA HIS A 145 -4.76 -17.91 8.98
C HIS A 145 -4.91 -18.90 7.81
N VAL A 146 -4.82 -18.41 6.58
CA VAL A 146 -4.93 -19.25 5.37
C VAL A 146 -3.90 -20.37 5.35
N VAL A 147 -2.63 -20.06 5.64
CA VAL A 147 -1.54 -21.06 5.66
C VAL A 147 -1.78 -22.14 6.72
N ARG A 148 -2.28 -21.77 7.90
CA ARG A 148 -2.60 -22.75 8.96
C ARG A 148 -3.76 -23.65 8.61
N GLU A 149 -4.81 -23.11 7.97
CA GLU A 149 -5.96 -23.90 7.52
C GLU A 149 -5.56 -24.90 6.41
N ILE A 150 -4.70 -24.48 5.45
CA ILE A 150 -4.18 -25.37 4.40
C ILE A 150 -3.34 -26.51 5.00
N HIS A 151 -2.48 -26.20 5.96
CA HIS A 151 -1.50 -27.13 6.51
C HIS A 151 -1.89 -27.68 7.89
N GLY A 152 -3.15 -27.96 8.14
CA GLY A 152 -3.81 -28.39 9.37
C GLY A 152 -2.96 -29.10 10.44
N GLY A 153 -1.94 -28.49 10.98
CA GLY A 153 -1.00 -29.04 11.95
C GLY A 153 0.16 -28.10 12.27
N LEU A 154 0.28 -27.00 11.52
CA LEU A 154 1.28 -25.99 11.81
C LEU A 154 0.90 -25.18 13.05
N ASP A 155 1.85 -25.05 13.99
CA ASP A 155 1.69 -24.07 15.07
C ASP A 155 1.78 -22.62 14.53
N ASP A 156 1.23 -21.69 15.31
CA ASP A 156 1.16 -20.28 14.93
C ASP A 156 2.53 -19.65 14.65
N ALA A 157 3.55 -20.01 15.43
CA ALA A 157 4.89 -19.44 15.28
C ALA A 157 5.55 -19.91 13.98
N THR A 158 5.39 -21.17 13.63
CA THR A 158 5.92 -21.76 12.38
C THR A 158 5.20 -21.16 11.18
N ALA A 159 3.87 -21.09 11.17
CA ALA A 159 3.10 -20.48 10.09
C ALA A 159 3.50 -19.02 9.89
N ARG A 160 3.62 -18.25 10.94
CA ARG A 160 4.06 -16.85 10.93
C ARG A 160 5.48 -16.69 10.37
N ALA A 161 6.40 -17.56 10.74
CA ALA A 161 7.76 -17.55 10.21
C ALA A 161 7.79 -17.82 8.70
N LEU A 162 7.00 -18.79 8.21
CA LEU A 162 6.86 -19.09 6.79
C LEU A 162 6.26 -17.92 6.01
N VAL A 163 5.19 -17.29 6.52
CA VAL A 163 4.57 -16.12 5.89
C VAL A 163 5.55 -14.97 5.80
N HIS A 164 6.26 -14.64 6.87
CA HIS A 164 7.29 -13.60 6.82
C HIS A 164 8.42 -13.92 5.85
N ALA A 165 8.85 -15.17 5.76
CA ALA A 165 9.86 -15.60 4.81
C ALA A 165 9.36 -15.47 3.35
N ALA A 166 8.12 -15.85 3.06
CA ALA A 166 7.51 -15.72 1.74
C ALA A 166 7.37 -14.25 1.31
N ILE A 167 6.85 -13.39 2.19
CA ILE A 167 6.75 -11.94 1.92
C ILE A 167 8.15 -11.34 1.71
N SER A 168 9.15 -11.74 2.50
CA SER A 168 10.53 -11.28 2.34
C SER A 168 11.14 -11.76 1.02
N ALA A 169 10.84 -12.98 0.57
CA ALA A 169 11.27 -13.48 -0.73
C ALA A 169 10.71 -12.62 -1.88
N ILE A 170 9.42 -12.24 -1.82
CA ILE A 170 8.80 -11.32 -2.79
C ILE A 170 9.49 -9.95 -2.74
N GLN A 171 9.68 -9.40 -1.55
CA GLN A 171 10.29 -8.08 -1.33
C GLN A 171 11.78 -8.02 -1.69
N SER A 172 12.46 -9.16 -1.82
CA SER A 172 13.89 -9.21 -2.20
C SER A 172 14.18 -8.45 -3.49
N SER A 173 13.24 -8.43 -4.44
CA SER A 173 13.35 -7.71 -5.70
C SER A 173 13.42 -6.19 -5.53
N LEU A 174 13.00 -5.64 -4.39
CA LEU A 174 13.14 -4.21 -4.10
C LEU A 174 14.60 -3.77 -3.99
N PHE A 175 15.48 -4.68 -3.55
CA PHE A 175 16.89 -4.39 -3.28
C PHE A 175 17.81 -4.80 -4.44
N HIS A 176 17.33 -5.66 -5.34
CA HIS A 176 18.13 -6.23 -6.42
C HIS A 176 17.43 -6.03 -7.77
N ASN A 177 18.00 -5.17 -8.61
CA ASN A 177 17.53 -5.06 -9.99
C ASN A 177 18.38 -5.98 -10.87
N VAL A 178 17.80 -7.10 -11.27
CA VAL A 178 18.47 -8.10 -12.10
C VAL A 178 18.14 -7.96 -13.60
N GLY A 179 17.41 -6.91 -14.00
CA GLY A 179 17.11 -6.60 -15.40
C GLY A 179 16.14 -7.58 -16.08
N LEU A 180 15.35 -8.34 -15.32
CA LEU A 180 14.36 -9.25 -15.89
C LEU A 180 13.12 -8.48 -16.35
N PRO A 181 12.45 -8.93 -17.43
CA PRO A 181 11.11 -8.46 -17.77
C PRO A 181 10.15 -8.66 -16.58
N GLU A 182 9.24 -7.71 -16.39
CA GLU A 182 8.30 -7.73 -15.24
C GLU A 182 7.49 -9.02 -15.15
N GLU A 183 6.99 -9.54 -16.29
CA GLU A 183 6.22 -10.80 -16.31
C GLU A 183 7.05 -11.97 -15.74
N ARG A 184 8.32 -12.08 -16.16
CA ARG A 184 9.20 -13.12 -15.65
C ARG A 184 9.56 -12.92 -14.20
N GLN A 185 9.67 -11.67 -13.75
CA GLN A 185 9.89 -11.35 -12.35
C GLN A 185 8.69 -11.76 -11.51
N ARG A 186 7.45 -11.47 -11.95
CA ARG A 186 6.21 -11.91 -11.29
C ARG A 186 6.18 -13.44 -11.12
N ASP A 187 6.43 -14.18 -12.19
CA ASP A 187 6.45 -15.64 -12.15
C ASP A 187 7.48 -16.21 -11.15
N ILE A 188 8.69 -15.70 -11.17
CA ILE A 188 9.75 -16.15 -10.25
C ILE A 188 9.40 -15.85 -8.79
N LEU A 189 8.92 -14.64 -8.49
CA LEU A 189 8.58 -14.24 -7.13
C LEU A 189 7.39 -15.04 -6.58
N ALA A 190 6.36 -15.26 -7.40
CA ALA A 190 5.22 -16.07 -7.01
C ALA A 190 5.63 -17.52 -6.72
N ARG A 191 6.43 -18.13 -7.58
CA ARG A 191 6.94 -19.50 -7.35
C ARG A 191 7.84 -19.59 -6.13
N ALA A 192 8.69 -18.60 -5.88
CA ALA A 192 9.54 -18.57 -4.68
C ALA A 192 8.69 -18.51 -3.40
N ALA A 193 7.68 -17.63 -3.36
CA ALA A 193 6.77 -17.53 -2.23
C ALA A 193 5.99 -18.84 -1.99
N LYS A 194 5.44 -19.45 -3.05
CA LYS A 194 4.76 -20.75 -2.97
C LYS A 194 5.69 -21.85 -2.42
N ALA A 195 6.93 -21.89 -2.90
CA ALA A 195 7.90 -22.89 -2.43
C ALA A 195 8.24 -22.73 -0.95
N VAL A 196 8.31 -21.47 -0.45
CA VAL A 196 8.52 -21.19 0.98
C VAL A 196 7.33 -21.61 1.84
N LEU A 197 6.10 -21.41 1.32
CA LEU A 197 4.86 -21.74 2.03
C LEU A 197 4.47 -23.21 1.90
N ALA A 198 5.10 -23.99 1.03
CA ALA A 198 4.83 -25.41 0.90
C ALA A 198 5.23 -26.15 2.20
N PRO A 199 4.46 -27.15 2.63
CA PRO A 199 4.81 -27.94 3.81
C PRO A 199 6.16 -28.61 3.60
N GLY A 200 7.06 -28.45 4.55
CA GLY A 200 8.31 -29.20 4.57
C GLY A 200 8.07 -30.68 4.83
N PRO A 201 9.00 -31.56 4.46
CA PRO A 201 8.85 -33.00 4.66
C PRO A 201 8.78 -33.43 6.14
N HIS A 202 8.81 -32.48 7.07
CA HIS A 202 8.84 -32.72 8.52
C HIS A 202 7.91 -31.74 9.29
N ALA A 203 6.91 -31.15 8.63
CA ALA A 203 5.90 -30.33 9.31
C ALA A 203 4.76 -31.17 9.85
#